data_69c959c688073b0b1b63f093abc1e681
#
_entry.id   69c959c688073b0b1b63f093abc1e681
#
_cell.length_a   1.000
_cell.length_b   1.000
_cell.length_c   1.000
_cell.angle_alpha   90.00
_cell.angle_beta   90.00
_cell.angle_gamma   90.00
#
_symmetry.space_group_name_H-M   'P 1'
#
loop_
_entity.id
_entity.type
_entity.pdbx_description
1 polymer ?
#
loop_
_entity_poly.entity_id
_entity_poly.type
_entity_poly.pdbx_seq_one_letter_code
_entity_poly.pdbx_strand_id
1 'polypeptide(L)'
;MATAIKKGSALQFYKELTSPNNITYKQPIGLYIGGEFVASKSGKVFDVISPSTEERITQVYEAGDADVDSAVIAAEKGFAKWSEMTPYERGCALIKVAEKIEENSELFATVETWDNGKALSMARDDVKLVAQTFRYYAGWCDKISGKVVEIDNDTFNYIRREPIGVCGAIIPWNFPLAMLSWKIAPALAAGNSMILKSAESTPLTALLFADMLREVPEIPKGTINILSGYGAAGGAIVAHPGIKKIAFTGSTATGRKILKGAADSNLKKVTLELGGKSPNIVFNDAKLDEAVESVLFGIFYNQGEVCCAGTRLFVQEGIYDTFLEMLKKRALELKVGDPFDPTVSYGAQTNKLQFDKVLEYIAQGKKEGKVLTGGSRIGEKGFYIEPTIFTDVDRNAVVATEEIFGPVLSVIKFKDADEALKFANESDYGLAAGVHTTNIEKALYVAQHVKSGTVWINTYHAMHPQLPFGGYKLSGNGRELGEEVLNNYLETKAVRIAGISTGLGAPKLN
;
A
#
# COMPACT_ATOMS: atom_id res chain seq x y z
N MET A 1 -49.27 -6.16 0.02
CA MET A 1 -48.80 -6.05 1.43
C MET A 1 -47.27 -5.93 1.40
N ALA A 2 -46.75 -4.74 1.60
CA ALA A 2 -45.33 -4.51 1.62
C ALA A 2 -44.82 -4.89 3.02
N THR A 3 -43.99 -5.93 3.10
CA THR A 3 -43.37 -6.38 4.34
C THR A 3 -42.31 -5.33 4.76
N ALA A 4 -42.60 -4.60 5.81
CA ALA A 4 -41.68 -3.62 6.41
C ALA A 4 -40.40 -4.37 6.87
N ILE A 5 -39.26 -4.05 6.26
CA ILE A 5 -37.93 -4.45 6.74
C ILE A 5 -37.76 -3.81 8.12
N LYS A 6 -37.75 -4.61 9.18
CA LYS A 6 -37.38 -4.17 10.52
C LYS A 6 -35.99 -3.54 10.43
N LYS A 7 -35.86 -2.25 10.68
CA LYS A 7 -34.59 -1.60 10.98
C LYS A 7 -34.02 -2.29 12.23
N GLY A 8 -33.05 -3.18 12.04
CA GLY A 8 -32.25 -3.69 13.14
C GLY A 8 -31.56 -2.52 13.86
N SER A 9 -31.40 -2.62 15.17
CA SER A 9 -30.73 -1.59 15.94
C SER A 9 -29.30 -1.40 15.41
N ALA A 10 -28.81 -0.15 15.29
CA ALA A 10 -27.46 0.15 14.80
C ALA A 10 -26.36 -0.63 15.56
N LEU A 11 -26.61 -1.04 16.78
CA LEU A 11 -25.69 -1.81 17.65
C LEU A 11 -25.41 -3.25 17.15
N GLN A 12 -26.21 -3.82 16.27
CA GLN A 12 -25.98 -5.20 15.79
C GLN A 12 -24.72 -5.33 14.89
N PHE A 13 -24.18 -4.21 14.35
CA PHE A 13 -22.99 -4.20 13.52
C PHE A 13 -21.72 -3.80 14.27
N TYR A 14 -21.77 -3.78 15.59
CA TYR A 14 -20.64 -3.49 16.45
C TYR A 14 -20.43 -4.60 17.47
N LYS A 15 -19.18 -4.88 17.76
CA LYS A 15 -18.78 -5.75 18.84
C LYS A 15 -17.85 -5.01 19.79
N GLU A 16 -18.15 -5.06 21.07
CA GLU A 16 -17.21 -4.56 22.08
C GLU A 16 -16.02 -5.51 22.18
N LEU A 17 -14.84 -5.00 22.01
CA LEU A 17 -13.57 -5.73 22.07
C LEU A 17 -12.64 -5.04 23.05
N THR A 18 -11.80 -5.82 23.73
CA THR A 18 -10.68 -5.33 24.54
C THR A 18 -9.38 -5.88 23.94
N SER A 19 -8.51 -4.97 23.51
CA SER A 19 -7.22 -5.31 22.91
C SER A 19 -6.21 -5.83 23.94
N PRO A 20 -5.13 -6.48 23.53
CA PRO A 20 -4.08 -6.97 24.43
C PRO A 20 -3.45 -5.89 25.32
N ASN A 21 -3.40 -4.63 24.88
CA ASN A 21 -2.94 -3.48 25.67
C ASN A 21 -4.07 -2.78 26.45
N ASN A 22 -5.20 -3.48 26.71
CA ASN A 22 -6.32 -3.07 27.57
C ASN A 22 -7.12 -1.84 27.06
N ILE A 23 -7.16 -1.59 25.76
CA ILE A 23 -8.07 -0.61 25.17
C ILE A 23 -9.40 -1.28 24.84
N THR A 24 -10.49 -0.85 25.49
CA THR A 24 -11.86 -1.32 25.19
C THR A 24 -12.53 -0.35 24.24
N TYR A 25 -13.05 -0.89 23.12
CA TYR A 25 -13.69 -0.08 22.07
C TYR A 25 -14.79 -0.88 21.35
N LYS A 26 -15.59 -0.17 20.54
CA LYS A 26 -16.63 -0.79 19.71
C LYS A 26 -16.08 -0.98 18.28
N GLN A 27 -15.78 -2.20 17.93
CA GLN A 27 -15.33 -2.58 16.58
C GLN A 27 -16.52 -2.75 15.64
N PRO A 28 -16.59 -1.99 14.53
CA PRO A 28 -17.56 -2.28 13.47
C PRO A 28 -17.22 -3.59 12.78
N ILE A 29 -18.25 -4.39 12.49
CA ILE A 29 -18.12 -5.72 11.85
C ILE A 29 -18.94 -5.84 10.56
N GLY A 30 -19.78 -4.85 10.25
CA GLY A 30 -20.60 -4.79 9.03
C GLY A 30 -19.82 -4.33 7.82
N LEU A 31 -20.41 -4.49 6.63
CA LEU A 31 -19.96 -3.80 5.41
C LEU A 31 -20.37 -2.33 5.50
N TYR A 32 -19.51 -1.40 5.12
CA TYR A 32 -19.82 0.03 5.11
C TYR A 32 -20.27 0.46 3.70
N ILE A 33 -21.58 0.66 3.53
CA ILE A 33 -22.18 1.00 2.23
C ILE A 33 -23.13 2.17 2.39
N GLY A 34 -22.94 3.22 1.59
CA GLY A 34 -23.83 4.37 1.58
C GLY A 34 -23.86 5.16 2.88
N GLY A 35 -22.79 5.11 3.68
CA GLY A 35 -22.67 5.82 4.95
C GLY A 35 -23.23 5.06 6.15
N GLU A 36 -23.56 3.77 6.00
CA GLU A 36 -24.13 2.94 7.08
C GLU A 36 -23.45 1.56 7.10
N PHE A 37 -23.35 0.95 8.28
CA PHE A 37 -22.95 -0.45 8.41
C PHE A 37 -24.15 -1.36 8.15
N VAL A 38 -23.92 -2.38 7.31
CA VAL A 38 -24.97 -3.34 6.89
C VAL A 38 -24.43 -4.76 6.95
N ALA A 39 -25.34 -5.74 7.08
CA ALA A 39 -25.02 -7.14 6.87
C ALA A 39 -24.74 -7.40 5.36
N SER A 40 -23.93 -8.41 5.06
CA SER A 40 -23.83 -8.89 3.68
C SER A 40 -25.16 -9.50 3.24
N LYS A 41 -25.48 -9.43 1.95
CA LYS A 41 -26.70 -10.00 1.39
C LYS A 41 -26.78 -11.51 1.58
N SER A 42 -25.64 -12.17 1.61
CA SER A 42 -25.53 -13.61 1.85
C SER A 42 -25.64 -13.99 3.33
N GLY A 43 -25.48 -13.04 4.26
CA GLY A 43 -25.35 -13.28 5.69
C GLY A 43 -24.04 -13.98 6.10
N LYS A 44 -23.12 -14.24 5.16
CA LYS A 44 -21.83 -14.87 5.46
C LYS A 44 -20.93 -13.99 6.27
N VAL A 45 -20.15 -14.60 7.14
CA VAL A 45 -19.11 -13.99 7.96
C VAL A 45 -17.84 -14.82 7.89
N PHE A 46 -16.71 -14.24 8.23
CA PHE A 46 -15.44 -14.95 8.37
C PHE A 46 -14.70 -14.51 9.63
N ASP A 47 -13.81 -15.38 10.11
CA ASP A 47 -13.02 -15.15 11.30
C ASP A 47 -11.84 -14.23 10.98
N VAL A 48 -11.58 -13.28 11.89
CA VAL A 48 -10.36 -12.47 11.93
C VAL A 48 -9.50 -13.03 13.06
N ILE A 49 -8.28 -13.44 12.72
CA ILE A 49 -7.36 -14.16 13.60
C ILE A 49 -6.19 -13.27 13.97
N SER A 50 -5.84 -13.21 15.25
CA SER A 50 -4.63 -12.55 15.72
C SER A 50 -3.38 -13.35 15.32
N PRO A 51 -2.44 -12.78 14.56
CA PRO A 51 -1.22 -13.48 14.17
C PRO A 51 -0.33 -13.87 15.36
N SER A 52 -0.38 -13.09 16.43
CA SER A 52 0.46 -13.26 17.61
C SER A 52 -0.01 -14.41 18.50
N THR A 53 -1.32 -14.69 18.52
CA THR A 53 -1.90 -15.68 19.41
C THR A 53 -2.59 -16.82 18.69
N GLU A 54 -2.79 -16.74 17.37
CA GLU A 54 -3.56 -17.67 16.54
C GLU A 54 -5.03 -17.77 17.00
N GLU A 55 -5.49 -16.86 17.86
CA GLU A 55 -6.85 -16.83 18.39
C GLU A 55 -7.75 -15.89 17.58
N ARG A 56 -9.03 -16.19 17.55
CA ARG A 56 -10.02 -15.36 16.88
C ARG A 56 -10.23 -14.05 17.65
N ILE A 57 -10.00 -12.91 16.99
CA ILE A 57 -10.34 -11.58 17.50
C ILE A 57 -11.86 -11.38 17.43
N THR A 58 -12.41 -11.55 16.23
CA THR A 58 -13.85 -11.37 15.96
C THR A 58 -14.23 -12.04 14.65
N GLN A 59 -15.50 -11.82 14.23
CA GLN A 59 -15.99 -12.15 12.90
C GLN A 59 -16.48 -10.86 12.23
N VAL A 60 -16.28 -10.77 10.90
CA VAL A 60 -16.80 -9.68 10.08
C VAL A 60 -17.61 -10.22 8.90
N TYR A 61 -18.52 -9.42 8.36
CA TYR A 61 -19.34 -9.83 7.21
C TYR A 61 -18.50 -9.96 5.94
N GLU A 62 -18.81 -10.99 5.14
CA GLU A 62 -18.19 -11.28 3.85
C GLU A 62 -19.03 -10.71 2.72
N ALA A 63 -18.48 -9.78 1.94
CA ALA A 63 -19.13 -9.20 0.77
C ALA A 63 -19.16 -10.18 -0.40
N GLY A 64 -20.27 -10.16 -1.14
CA GLY A 64 -20.46 -10.85 -2.42
C GLY A 64 -20.90 -9.88 -3.53
N ASP A 65 -21.26 -10.43 -4.69
CA ASP A 65 -21.64 -9.67 -5.89
C ASP A 65 -22.76 -8.65 -5.61
N ALA A 66 -23.84 -9.07 -4.94
CA ALA A 66 -24.98 -8.19 -4.62
C ALA A 66 -24.62 -7.05 -3.63
N ASP A 67 -23.58 -7.22 -2.82
CA ASP A 67 -23.07 -6.18 -1.94
C ASP A 67 -22.23 -5.18 -2.75
N VAL A 68 -21.46 -5.66 -3.73
CA VAL A 68 -20.73 -4.81 -4.69
C VAL A 68 -21.70 -3.97 -5.51
N ASP A 69 -22.79 -4.57 -6.03
CA ASP A 69 -23.85 -3.83 -6.74
C ASP A 69 -24.41 -2.70 -5.85
N SER A 70 -24.71 -3.01 -4.60
CA SER A 70 -25.22 -2.03 -3.63
C SER A 70 -24.20 -0.91 -3.34
N ALA A 71 -22.92 -1.25 -3.25
CA ALA A 71 -21.84 -0.29 -3.06
C ALA A 71 -21.65 0.61 -4.31
N VAL A 72 -21.78 0.08 -5.52
CA VAL A 72 -21.69 0.88 -6.75
C VAL A 72 -22.84 1.88 -6.84
N ILE A 73 -24.09 1.46 -6.58
CA ILE A 73 -25.24 2.37 -6.53
C ILE A 73 -25.04 3.48 -5.50
N ALA A 74 -24.48 3.16 -4.33
CA ALA A 74 -24.16 4.15 -3.32
C ALA A 74 -23.04 5.08 -3.77
N ALA A 75 -21.99 4.53 -4.41
CA ALA A 75 -20.83 5.27 -4.88
C ALA A 75 -21.18 6.26 -6.02
N GLU A 76 -22.11 5.89 -6.92
CA GLU A 76 -22.63 6.79 -7.95
C GLU A 76 -23.36 8.00 -7.35
N LYS A 77 -24.17 7.77 -6.31
CA LYS A 77 -24.87 8.86 -5.59
C LYS A 77 -23.89 9.75 -4.80
N GLY A 78 -22.87 9.13 -4.21
CA GLY A 78 -21.80 9.87 -3.53
C GLY A 78 -20.97 10.69 -4.49
N PHE A 79 -20.59 10.11 -5.64
CA PHE A 79 -19.85 10.77 -6.71
C PHE A 79 -20.57 12.01 -7.22
N ALA A 80 -21.87 11.90 -7.52
CA ALA A 80 -22.66 13.02 -8.02
C ALA A 80 -22.59 14.25 -7.09
N LYS A 81 -22.59 14.03 -5.78
CA LYS A 81 -22.47 15.11 -4.79
C LYS A 81 -21.04 15.59 -4.60
N TRP A 82 -20.10 14.64 -4.46
CA TRP A 82 -18.69 14.94 -4.17
C TRP A 82 -18.00 15.68 -5.33
N SER A 83 -18.28 15.29 -6.56
CA SER A 83 -17.70 15.93 -7.76
C SER A 83 -18.21 17.35 -8.02
N GLU A 84 -19.38 17.71 -7.49
CA GLU A 84 -19.95 19.06 -7.57
C GLU A 84 -19.40 20.00 -6.49
N MET A 85 -18.83 19.47 -5.39
CA MET A 85 -18.19 20.28 -4.37
C MET A 85 -17.00 21.03 -4.95
N THR A 86 -16.81 22.25 -4.49
CA THR A 86 -15.63 23.05 -4.84
C THR A 86 -14.34 22.36 -4.40
N PRO A 87 -13.20 22.57 -5.09
CA PRO A 87 -11.92 22.06 -4.63
C PRO A 87 -11.57 22.44 -3.19
N TYR A 88 -11.94 23.66 -2.77
CA TYR A 88 -11.73 24.14 -1.39
C TYR A 88 -12.50 23.30 -0.37
N GLU A 89 -13.79 23.04 -0.61
CA GLU A 89 -14.64 22.24 0.29
C GLU A 89 -14.10 20.81 0.43
N ARG A 90 -13.68 20.19 -0.70
CA ARG A 90 -13.05 18.86 -0.67
C ARG A 90 -11.75 18.86 0.14
N GLY A 91 -10.92 19.90 -0.02
CA GLY A 91 -9.70 20.05 0.78
C GLY A 91 -9.98 20.16 2.28
N CYS A 92 -10.96 20.97 2.66
CA CYS A 92 -11.38 21.08 4.07
C CYS A 92 -11.87 19.75 4.64
N ALA A 93 -12.65 18.97 3.87
CA ALA A 93 -13.12 17.67 4.29
C ALA A 93 -11.96 16.66 4.51
N LEU A 94 -10.97 16.65 3.61
CA LEU A 94 -9.78 15.79 3.75
C LEU A 94 -8.90 16.18 4.94
N ILE A 95 -8.79 17.48 5.27
CA ILE A 95 -8.12 17.93 6.50
C ILE A 95 -8.83 17.38 7.73
N LYS A 96 -10.16 17.43 7.79
CA LYS A 96 -10.93 16.85 8.89
C LYS A 96 -10.73 15.36 9.05
N VAL A 97 -10.63 14.62 7.93
CA VAL A 97 -10.26 13.19 7.98
C VAL A 97 -8.90 13.00 8.63
N ALA A 98 -7.89 13.79 8.26
CA ALA A 98 -6.57 13.72 8.89
C ALA A 98 -6.61 14.03 10.40
N GLU A 99 -7.34 15.06 10.80
CA GLU A 99 -7.54 15.43 12.22
C GLU A 99 -8.19 14.29 12.99
N LYS A 100 -9.22 13.66 12.45
CA LYS A 100 -9.90 12.52 13.09
C LYS A 100 -8.99 11.28 13.20
N ILE A 101 -8.11 11.04 12.25
CA ILE A 101 -7.10 9.98 12.33
C ILE A 101 -6.10 10.29 13.47
N GLU A 102 -5.65 11.54 13.58
CA GLU A 102 -4.75 11.99 14.65
C GLU A 102 -5.38 11.88 16.03
N GLU A 103 -6.65 12.30 16.17
CA GLU A 103 -7.43 12.18 17.40
C GLU A 103 -7.57 10.72 17.88
N ASN A 104 -7.67 9.77 16.96
CA ASN A 104 -7.85 8.35 17.23
C ASN A 104 -6.56 7.52 17.02
N SER A 105 -5.40 8.18 16.97
CA SER A 105 -4.15 7.55 16.52
C SER A 105 -3.76 6.30 17.31
N GLU A 106 -3.89 6.32 18.62
CA GLU A 106 -3.53 5.17 19.46
C GLU A 106 -4.50 4.00 19.27
N LEU A 107 -5.78 4.26 19.06
CA LEU A 107 -6.76 3.21 18.76
C LEU A 107 -6.48 2.57 17.40
N PHE A 108 -6.21 3.37 16.36
CA PHE A 108 -5.83 2.86 15.04
C PHE A 108 -4.55 2.02 15.11
N ALA A 109 -3.51 2.52 15.77
CA ALA A 109 -2.25 1.79 15.92
C ALA A 109 -2.44 0.46 16.68
N THR A 110 -3.25 0.47 17.75
CA THR A 110 -3.57 -0.73 18.52
C THR A 110 -4.30 -1.78 17.68
N VAL A 111 -5.31 -1.37 16.92
CA VAL A 111 -6.09 -2.28 16.08
C VAL A 111 -5.26 -2.80 14.91
N GLU A 112 -4.45 -1.93 14.29
CA GLU A 112 -3.50 -2.31 13.23
C GLU A 112 -2.51 -3.38 13.72
N THR A 113 -1.93 -3.18 14.91
CA THR A 113 -1.02 -4.14 15.56
C THR A 113 -1.70 -5.48 15.82
N TRP A 114 -2.91 -5.46 16.37
CA TRP A 114 -3.64 -6.67 16.74
C TRP A 114 -4.07 -7.49 15.53
N ASP A 115 -4.50 -6.81 14.49
CA ASP A 115 -5.04 -7.38 13.25
C ASP A 115 -3.94 -7.88 12.30
N ASN A 116 -2.82 -7.12 12.21
CA ASN A 116 -1.73 -7.39 11.29
C ASN A 116 -0.57 -8.19 11.92
N GLY A 117 -0.28 -8.00 13.19
CA GLY A 117 0.84 -8.62 13.88
C GLY A 117 2.12 -7.78 13.94
N LYS A 118 2.18 -6.60 13.30
CA LYS A 118 3.33 -5.68 13.36
C LYS A 118 3.53 -5.07 14.75
N ALA A 119 4.74 -4.67 15.07
CA ALA A 119 5.03 -3.97 16.33
C ALA A 119 4.24 -2.67 16.46
N LEU A 120 3.75 -2.37 17.67
CA LEU A 120 2.93 -1.18 17.95
C LEU A 120 3.65 0.13 17.61
N SER A 121 4.97 0.19 17.76
CA SER A 121 5.77 1.34 17.35
C SER A 121 5.68 1.60 15.85
N MET A 122 5.73 0.55 15.02
CA MET A 122 5.57 0.64 13.57
C MET A 122 4.15 1.06 13.17
N ALA A 123 3.12 0.51 13.83
CA ALA A 123 1.75 0.88 13.59
C ALA A 123 1.48 2.37 13.91
N ARG A 124 2.10 2.92 14.95
CA ARG A 124 2.03 4.35 15.27
C ARG A 124 2.65 5.22 14.18
N ASP A 125 3.75 4.79 13.58
CA ASP A 125 4.38 5.51 12.47
C ASP A 125 3.54 5.41 11.19
N ASP A 126 2.90 4.26 10.93
CA ASP A 126 1.96 4.10 9.84
C ASP A 126 0.77 5.06 9.97
N VAL A 127 0.16 5.19 11.17
CA VAL A 127 -0.95 6.11 11.40
C VAL A 127 -0.56 7.56 11.16
N LYS A 128 0.66 7.97 11.57
CA LYS A 128 1.18 9.32 11.27
C LYS A 128 1.30 9.55 9.75
N LEU A 129 1.84 8.57 9.03
CA LEU A 129 1.96 8.63 7.56
C LEU A 129 0.58 8.74 6.89
N VAL A 130 -0.41 8.02 7.41
CA VAL A 130 -1.81 8.08 6.93
C VAL A 130 -2.39 9.48 7.07
N ALA A 131 -2.29 10.10 8.25
CA ALA A 131 -2.75 11.47 8.47
C ALA A 131 -2.01 12.47 7.55
N GLN A 132 -0.68 12.35 7.42
CA GLN A 132 0.11 13.16 6.50
C GLN A 132 -0.32 13.00 5.05
N THR A 133 -0.70 11.78 4.64
CA THR A 133 -1.18 11.50 3.28
C THR A 133 -2.49 12.24 2.99
N PHE A 134 -3.45 12.20 3.90
CA PHE A 134 -4.69 12.97 3.75
C PHE A 134 -4.45 14.47 3.73
N ARG A 135 -3.55 15.01 4.59
CA ARG A 135 -3.18 16.43 4.57
C ARG A 135 -2.51 16.83 3.25
N TYR A 136 -1.62 16.00 2.74
CA TYR A 136 -0.94 16.25 1.46
C TYR A 136 -1.95 16.36 0.31
N TYR A 137 -2.88 15.40 0.19
CA TYR A 137 -3.88 15.43 -0.88
C TYR A 137 -4.99 16.44 -0.65
N ALA A 138 -5.28 16.84 0.57
CA ALA A 138 -6.12 18.00 0.84
C ALA A 138 -5.57 19.26 0.15
N GLY A 139 -4.23 19.45 0.22
CA GLY A 139 -3.54 20.54 -0.46
C GLY A 139 -3.53 20.44 -1.99
N TRP A 140 -3.85 19.27 -2.57
CA TRP A 140 -3.91 19.08 -4.03
C TRP A 140 -5.28 19.36 -4.62
N CYS A 141 -6.34 19.41 -3.84
CA CYS A 141 -7.70 19.59 -4.34
C CYS A 141 -7.84 20.82 -5.25
N ASP A 142 -7.22 21.93 -4.90
CA ASP A 142 -7.27 23.22 -5.61
C ASP A 142 -6.10 23.43 -6.59
N LYS A 143 -5.21 22.46 -6.76
CA LYS A 143 -4.05 22.55 -7.64
C LYS A 143 -4.17 21.70 -8.90
N ILE A 144 -5.25 20.92 -9.02
CA ILE A 144 -5.55 20.15 -10.23
C ILE A 144 -6.02 21.14 -11.30
N SER A 145 -5.12 21.46 -12.23
CA SER A 145 -5.36 22.44 -13.29
C SER A 145 -5.33 21.81 -14.69
N GLY A 146 -5.93 22.50 -15.64
CA GLY A 146 -5.82 22.21 -17.06
C GLY A 146 -4.79 23.11 -17.75
N LYS A 147 -4.89 23.18 -19.09
CA LYS A 147 -4.00 23.99 -19.92
C LYS A 147 -4.83 24.75 -20.96
N VAL A 148 -4.43 25.96 -21.30
CA VAL A 148 -4.83 26.65 -22.53
C VAL A 148 -3.78 26.34 -23.58
N VAL A 149 -4.21 26.00 -24.80
CA VAL A 149 -3.33 25.64 -25.93
C VAL A 149 -3.63 26.57 -27.09
N GLU A 150 -2.68 27.41 -27.46
CA GLU A 150 -2.79 28.26 -28.62
C GLU A 150 -2.48 27.45 -29.89
N ILE A 151 -3.40 27.45 -30.85
CA ILE A 151 -3.24 26.74 -32.12
C ILE A 151 -3.38 27.75 -33.30
N ASP A 152 -4.43 28.57 -33.30
CA ASP A 152 -4.74 29.60 -34.30
C ASP A 152 -5.52 30.76 -33.67
N ASN A 153 -5.68 31.84 -34.42
CA ASN A 153 -6.33 33.07 -33.93
C ASN A 153 -7.86 32.99 -33.86
N ASP A 154 -8.46 31.97 -34.47
CA ASP A 154 -9.90 31.86 -34.66
C ASP A 154 -10.51 30.81 -33.71
N THR A 155 -9.69 30.20 -32.87
CA THR A 155 -10.15 29.19 -31.91
C THR A 155 -9.59 29.42 -30.50
N PHE A 156 -10.42 29.07 -29.50
CA PHE A 156 -10.00 28.96 -28.11
C PHE A 156 -9.95 27.49 -27.73
N ASN A 157 -8.78 27.02 -27.30
CA ASN A 157 -8.57 25.62 -26.99
C ASN A 157 -8.08 25.47 -25.55
N TYR A 158 -8.71 24.54 -24.82
CA TYR A 158 -8.27 24.21 -23.47
C TYR A 158 -8.37 22.72 -23.19
N ILE A 159 -7.56 22.28 -22.24
CA ILE A 159 -7.55 20.91 -21.72
C ILE A 159 -8.11 20.94 -20.31
N ARG A 160 -9.11 20.10 -20.02
CA ARG A 160 -9.66 19.89 -18.68
C ARG A 160 -9.15 18.59 -18.10
N ARG A 161 -9.01 18.57 -16.77
CA ARG A 161 -8.79 17.38 -15.96
C ARG A 161 -10.08 17.10 -15.19
N GLU A 162 -10.69 15.96 -15.44
CA GLU A 162 -12.02 15.61 -14.89
C GLU A 162 -11.91 14.31 -14.08
N PRO A 163 -12.67 14.15 -12.97
CA PRO A 163 -12.69 12.88 -12.23
C PRO A 163 -13.20 11.74 -13.11
N ILE A 164 -12.64 10.55 -12.92
CA ILE A 164 -13.04 9.34 -13.66
C ILE A 164 -14.44 8.87 -13.27
N GLY A 165 -14.84 9.05 -12.00
CA GLY A 165 -16.13 8.61 -11.46
C GLY A 165 -15.99 7.63 -10.31
N VAL A 166 -16.70 6.49 -10.37
CA VAL A 166 -16.59 5.44 -9.35
C VAL A 166 -15.32 4.65 -9.55
N CYS A 167 -14.45 4.65 -8.54
CA CYS A 167 -13.20 3.89 -8.51
C CYS A 167 -13.30 2.68 -7.56
N GLY A 168 -12.70 1.56 -7.93
CA GLY A 168 -12.48 0.41 -7.07
C GLY A 168 -11.05 0.36 -6.57
N ALA A 169 -10.85 -0.01 -5.31
CA ALA A 169 -9.55 -0.29 -4.73
C ALA A 169 -9.54 -1.65 -4.04
N ILE A 170 -8.46 -2.40 -4.21
CA ILE A 170 -8.22 -3.68 -3.53
C ILE A 170 -6.86 -3.59 -2.89
N ILE A 171 -6.82 -3.64 -1.56
CA ILE A 171 -5.61 -3.42 -0.78
C ILE A 171 -5.10 -4.71 -0.11
N PRO A 172 -3.78 -4.83 0.09
CA PRO A 172 -3.17 -5.97 0.75
C PRO A 172 -3.27 -5.84 2.28
N TRP A 173 -2.75 -6.86 2.94
CA TRP A 173 -2.80 -7.03 4.38
C TRP A 173 -1.57 -6.49 5.14
N ASN A 174 -0.47 -6.16 4.46
CA ASN A 174 0.80 -5.79 5.13
C ASN A 174 0.84 -4.37 5.71
N PHE A 175 0.14 -3.43 5.09
CA PHE A 175 -0.03 -2.05 5.56
C PHE A 175 -1.51 -1.61 5.40
N PRO A 176 -2.45 -2.20 6.16
CA PRO A 176 -3.88 -2.02 5.92
C PRO A 176 -4.32 -0.56 5.83
N LEU A 177 -4.03 0.23 6.87
CA LEU A 177 -4.46 1.62 6.93
C LEU A 177 -3.66 2.54 5.99
N ALA A 178 -2.35 2.30 5.84
CA ALA A 178 -1.54 3.08 4.90
C ALA A 178 -2.00 2.86 3.46
N MET A 179 -2.21 1.61 3.03
CA MET A 179 -2.69 1.28 1.69
C MET A 179 -4.10 1.82 1.42
N LEU A 180 -4.96 1.85 2.43
CA LEU A 180 -6.26 2.52 2.36
C LEU A 180 -6.09 4.00 2.02
N SER A 181 -5.22 4.71 2.74
CA SER A 181 -4.99 6.15 2.54
C SER A 181 -4.39 6.47 1.16
N TRP A 182 -3.47 5.64 0.67
CA TRP A 182 -2.85 5.80 -0.65
C TRP A 182 -3.84 5.68 -1.81
N LYS A 183 -4.95 4.98 -1.60
CA LYS A 183 -6.03 4.85 -2.60
C LYS A 183 -7.10 5.91 -2.43
N ILE A 184 -7.58 6.12 -1.19
CA ILE A 184 -8.72 7.00 -0.92
C ILE A 184 -8.34 8.47 -1.06
N ALA A 185 -7.24 8.93 -0.44
CA ALA A 185 -6.92 10.34 -0.38
C ALA A 185 -6.73 10.99 -1.77
N PRO A 186 -5.92 10.45 -2.69
CA PRO A 186 -5.77 11.03 -4.03
C PRO A 186 -7.04 10.89 -4.90
N ALA A 187 -7.80 9.80 -4.75
CA ALA A 187 -9.06 9.63 -5.47
C ALA A 187 -10.08 10.70 -5.09
N LEU A 188 -10.22 10.98 -3.79
CA LEU A 188 -11.10 12.02 -3.28
C LEU A 188 -10.63 13.41 -3.68
N ALA A 189 -9.33 13.70 -3.58
CA ALA A 189 -8.77 14.97 -4.03
C ALA A 189 -9.10 15.25 -5.49
N ALA A 190 -9.02 14.21 -6.34
CA ALA A 190 -9.40 14.28 -7.76
C ALA A 190 -10.91 14.33 -8.01
N GLY A 191 -11.75 14.27 -6.96
CA GLY A 191 -13.22 14.38 -7.07
C GLY A 191 -13.95 13.06 -7.34
N ASN A 192 -13.32 11.90 -7.16
CA ASN A 192 -13.92 10.57 -7.39
C ASN A 192 -14.63 10.03 -6.15
N SER A 193 -15.47 9.01 -6.32
CA SER A 193 -15.92 8.13 -5.23
C SER A 193 -15.16 6.81 -5.22
N MET A 194 -15.17 6.11 -4.08
CA MET A 194 -14.34 4.91 -3.89
C MET A 194 -15.13 3.75 -3.28
N ILE A 195 -14.91 2.56 -3.84
CA ILE A 195 -15.27 1.27 -3.24
C ILE A 195 -13.96 0.56 -2.94
N LEU A 196 -13.67 0.39 -1.65
CA LEU A 196 -12.43 -0.25 -1.20
C LEU A 196 -12.72 -1.62 -0.61
N LYS A 197 -11.98 -2.63 -1.07
CA LYS A 197 -11.95 -3.96 -0.44
C LYS A 197 -10.69 -4.11 0.39
N SER A 198 -10.84 -4.30 1.69
CA SER A 198 -9.74 -4.67 2.58
C SER A 198 -9.31 -6.13 2.36
N ALA A 199 -8.10 -6.48 2.78
CA ALA A 199 -7.69 -7.87 2.84
C ALA A 199 -8.51 -8.64 3.90
N GLU A 200 -8.73 -9.92 3.65
CA GLU A 200 -9.47 -10.79 4.56
C GLU A 200 -8.78 -11.03 5.89
N SER A 201 -7.44 -11.00 5.92
CA SER A 201 -6.67 -11.17 7.15
C SER A 201 -6.57 -9.91 8.01
N THR A 202 -6.83 -8.71 7.45
CA THR A 202 -6.67 -7.43 8.15
C THR A 202 -7.79 -6.43 7.83
N PRO A 203 -9.06 -6.76 8.14
CA PRO A 203 -10.18 -5.88 7.79
C PRO A 203 -10.48 -4.81 8.86
N LEU A 204 -9.96 -4.94 10.09
CA LEU A 204 -10.50 -4.20 11.24
C LEU A 204 -10.21 -2.70 11.20
N THR A 205 -9.00 -2.29 10.81
CA THR A 205 -8.64 -0.87 10.71
C THR A 205 -9.39 -0.15 9.59
N ALA A 206 -9.67 -0.84 8.47
CA ALA A 206 -10.48 -0.26 7.40
C ALA A 206 -11.94 -0.03 7.83
N LEU A 207 -12.50 -0.95 8.60
CA LEU A 207 -13.84 -0.79 9.16
C LEU A 207 -13.88 0.29 10.25
N LEU A 208 -12.84 0.38 11.08
CA LEU A 208 -12.70 1.45 12.07
C LEU A 208 -12.59 2.83 11.41
N PHE A 209 -11.83 2.93 10.31
CA PHE A 209 -11.77 4.14 9.49
C PHE A 209 -13.15 4.52 8.94
N ALA A 210 -13.95 3.55 8.49
CA ALA A 210 -15.30 3.79 8.02
C ALA A 210 -16.21 4.33 9.12
N ASP A 211 -16.07 3.88 10.37
CA ASP A 211 -16.82 4.41 11.50
C ASP A 211 -16.45 5.86 11.83
N MET A 212 -15.14 6.14 11.84
CA MET A 212 -14.63 7.51 12.03
C MET A 212 -15.17 8.48 10.97
N LEU A 213 -15.34 8.04 9.70
CA LEU A 213 -15.89 8.89 8.62
C LEU A 213 -17.30 9.40 8.92
N ARG A 214 -18.07 8.73 9.78
CA ARG A 214 -19.41 9.19 10.19
C ARG A 214 -19.36 10.48 11.02
N GLU A 215 -18.18 10.80 11.56
CA GLU A 215 -17.90 12.06 12.24
C GLU A 215 -17.42 13.18 11.30
N VAL A 216 -17.33 12.91 9.99
CA VAL A 216 -16.95 13.87 8.94
C VAL A 216 -18.11 14.06 7.97
N PRO A 217 -19.17 14.78 8.37
CA PRO A 217 -20.39 14.94 7.56
C PRO A 217 -20.18 15.71 6.25
N GLU A 218 -19.03 16.37 6.09
CA GLU A 218 -18.61 17.04 4.86
C GLU A 218 -18.37 16.05 3.71
N ILE A 219 -18.09 14.78 3.99
CA ILE A 219 -18.01 13.74 2.98
C ILE A 219 -19.41 13.17 2.76
N PRO A 220 -20.03 13.35 1.59
CA PRO A 220 -21.37 12.85 1.31
C PRO A 220 -21.45 11.33 1.46
N LYS A 221 -22.53 10.83 2.03
CA LYS A 221 -22.81 9.40 2.17
C LYS A 221 -22.69 8.71 0.81
N GLY A 222 -21.95 7.59 0.77
CA GLY A 222 -21.70 6.82 -0.46
C GLY A 222 -20.42 7.22 -1.20
N THR A 223 -19.80 8.37 -0.92
CA THR A 223 -18.51 8.75 -1.53
C THR A 223 -17.43 7.69 -1.26
N ILE A 224 -17.43 7.12 -0.05
CA ILE A 224 -16.55 6.02 0.34
C ILE A 224 -17.41 4.84 0.78
N ASN A 225 -17.10 3.65 0.26
CA ASN A 225 -17.71 2.39 0.65
C ASN A 225 -16.59 1.39 0.94
N ILE A 226 -16.69 0.64 2.04
CA ILE A 226 -15.65 -0.30 2.48
C ILE A 226 -16.27 -1.68 2.64
N LEU A 227 -15.69 -2.62 1.90
CA LEU A 227 -16.09 -4.01 1.86
C LEU A 227 -14.99 -4.91 2.44
N SER A 228 -15.38 -5.92 3.19
CA SER A 228 -14.51 -7.00 3.66
C SER A 228 -14.86 -8.29 2.94
N GLY A 229 -13.89 -9.12 2.61
CA GLY A 229 -14.15 -10.40 1.94
C GLY A 229 -12.94 -10.94 1.19
N TYR A 230 -13.10 -12.12 0.65
CA TYR A 230 -12.08 -12.87 -0.09
C TYR A 230 -11.98 -12.44 -1.56
N GLY A 231 -11.27 -13.25 -2.35
CA GLY A 231 -11.03 -12.99 -3.76
C GLY A 231 -12.29 -12.85 -4.62
N ALA A 232 -13.42 -13.48 -4.23
CA ALA A 232 -14.69 -13.36 -4.93
C ALA A 232 -15.20 -11.91 -4.94
N ALA A 233 -15.21 -11.24 -3.78
CA ALA A 233 -15.59 -9.81 -3.68
C ALA A 233 -14.67 -8.91 -4.53
N GLY A 234 -13.35 -9.20 -4.53
CA GLY A 234 -12.40 -8.51 -5.40
C GLY A 234 -12.70 -8.72 -6.89
N GLY A 235 -13.02 -9.95 -7.28
CA GLY A 235 -13.43 -10.30 -8.64
C GLY A 235 -14.69 -9.55 -9.09
N ALA A 236 -15.70 -9.47 -8.20
CA ALA A 236 -16.92 -8.73 -8.45
C ALA A 236 -16.67 -7.23 -8.68
N ILE A 237 -15.80 -6.61 -7.86
CA ILE A 237 -15.39 -5.19 -8.05
C ILE A 237 -14.72 -5.01 -9.42
N VAL A 238 -13.81 -5.91 -9.81
CA VAL A 238 -13.11 -5.84 -11.10
C VAL A 238 -14.07 -6.00 -12.28
N ALA A 239 -15.01 -6.93 -12.19
CA ALA A 239 -15.96 -7.23 -13.26
C ALA A 239 -17.08 -6.19 -13.39
N HIS A 240 -17.40 -5.41 -12.34
CA HIS A 240 -18.58 -4.54 -12.34
C HIS A 240 -18.47 -3.37 -13.34
N PRO A 241 -19.42 -3.19 -14.30
CA PRO A 241 -19.33 -2.20 -15.37
C PRO A 241 -19.49 -0.73 -14.87
N GLY A 242 -20.11 -0.53 -13.71
CA GLY A 242 -20.25 0.78 -13.07
C GLY A 242 -18.93 1.33 -12.53
N ILE A 243 -17.95 0.48 -12.25
CA ILE A 243 -16.63 0.89 -11.80
C ILE A 243 -15.75 1.24 -13.00
N LYS A 244 -15.12 2.42 -12.99
CA LYS A 244 -14.37 2.98 -14.12
C LYS A 244 -12.85 2.85 -13.99
N LYS A 245 -12.36 2.57 -12.79
CA LYS A 245 -10.92 2.36 -12.50
C LYS A 245 -10.75 1.35 -11.38
N ILE A 246 -9.69 0.55 -11.45
CA ILE A 246 -9.20 -0.29 -10.35
C ILE A 246 -7.79 0.17 -9.95
N ALA A 247 -7.59 0.42 -8.65
CA ALA A 247 -6.29 0.52 -8.02
C ALA A 247 -6.03 -0.74 -7.20
N PHE A 248 -4.96 -1.44 -7.49
CA PHE A 248 -4.62 -2.69 -6.82
C PHE A 248 -3.21 -2.65 -6.24
N THR A 249 -3.06 -3.12 -5.03
CA THR A 249 -1.78 -3.48 -4.44
C THR A 249 -1.83 -4.92 -3.93
N GLY A 250 -0.84 -5.73 -4.31
CA GLY A 250 -0.77 -7.14 -3.91
C GLY A 250 0.15 -7.97 -4.80
N SER A 251 -0.11 -9.28 -4.91
CA SER A 251 0.77 -10.18 -5.66
C SER A 251 0.67 -10.00 -7.18
N THR A 252 1.78 -10.23 -7.89
CA THR A 252 1.84 -10.21 -9.36
C THR A 252 0.84 -11.18 -10.00
N ALA A 253 0.64 -12.36 -9.40
CA ALA A 253 -0.33 -13.33 -9.90
C ALA A 253 -1.77 -12.80 -9.84
N THR A 254 -2.14 -12.10 -8.77
CA THR A 254 -3.46 -11.46 -8.64
C THR A 254 -3.59 -10.25 -9.57
N GLY A 255 -2.53 -9.44 -9.72
CA GLY A 255 -2.52 -8.31 -10.66
C GLY A 255 -2.82 -8.75 -12.10
N ARG A 256 -2.28 -9.88 -12.55
CA ARG A 256 -2.60 -10.47 -13.87
C ARG A 256 -4.07 -10.85 -14.01
N LYS A 257 -4.70 -11.41 -12.93
CA LYS A 257 -6.14 -11.73 -12.94
C LYS A 257 -7.00 -10.46 -13.01
N ILE A 258 -6.60 -9.40 -12.32
CA ILE A 258 -7.29 -8.11 -12.35
C ILE A 258 -7.23 -7.48 -13.74
N LEU A 259 -6.07 -7.46 -14.40
CA LEU A 259 -5.94 -6.96 -15.78
C LEU A 259 -6.87 -7.73 -16.74
N LYS A 260 -6.90 -9.07 -16.63
CA LYS A 260 -7.82 -9.89 -17.45
C LYS A 260 -9.27 -9.54 -17.18
N GLY A 261 -9.70 -9.50 -15.91
CA GLY A 261 -11.10 -9.20 -15.57
C GLY A 261 -11.51 -7.77 -15.98
N ALA A 262 -10.61 -6.80 -15.91
CA ALA A 262 -10.87 -5.44 -16.39
C ALA A 262 -11.02 -5.39 -17.91
N ALA A 263 -10.20 -6.14 -18.66
CA ALA A 263 -10.30 -6.25 -20.12
C ALA A 263 -11.61 -6.92 -20.55
N ASP A 264 -12.02 -7.99 -19.84
CA ASP A 264 -13.22 -8.76 -20.13
C ASP A 264 -14.52 -7.99 -19.76
N SER A 265 -14.41 -6.92 -18.95
CA SER A 265 -15.57 -6.14 -18.52
C SER A 265 -15.81 -4.89 -19.42
N ASN A 266 -15.26 -3.74 -19.06
CA ASN A 266 -15.53 -2.46 -19.69
C ASN A 266 -14.25 -1.67 -20.05
N LEU A 267 -13.10 -2.33 -20.14
CA LEU A 267 -11.79 -1.74 -20.44
C LEU A 267 -11.39 -0.63 -19.44
N LYS A 268 -11.83 -0.76 -18.19
CA LYS A 268 -11.52 0.23 -17.13
C LYS A 268 -10.02 0.38 -16.91
N LYS A 269 -9.60 1.56 -16.49
CA LYS A 269 -8.23 1.84 -16.12
C LYS A 269 -7.79 0.94 -14.95
N VAL A 270 -6.57 0.41 -15.01
CA VAL A 270 -5.99 -0.41 -13.95
C VAL A 270 -4.60 0.11 -13.63
N THR A 271 -4.36 0.41 -12.36
CA THR A 271 -3.02 0.63 -11.82
C THR A 271 -2.67 -0.47 -10.84
N LEU A 272 -1.43 -0.93 -10.90
CA LEU A 272 -0.94 -2.08 -10.16
C LEU A 272 0.32 -1.70 -9.39
N GLU A 273 0.31 -1.91 -8.08
CA GLU A 273 1.48 -1.96 -7.22
C GLU A 273 1.68 -3.40 -6.79
N LEU A 274 2.76 -4.01 -7.25
CA LEU A 274 3.00 -5.45 -7.11
C LEU A 274 4.28 -5.72 -6.31
N GLY A 275 4.70 -6.97 -6.28
CA GLY A 275 5.85 -7.40 -5.52
C GLY A 275 7.20 -6.85 -6.01
N GLY A 276 8.23 -7.12 -5.23
CA GLY A 276 9.59 -6.74 -5.52
C GLY A 276 10.62 -7.78 -5.08
N LYS A 277 11.82 -7.65 -5.60
CA LYS A 277 13.03 -8.34 -5.16
C LYS A 277 14.17 -7.33 -5.13
N SER A 278 13.99 -6.31 -4.29
CA SER A 278 14.77 -5.07 -4.34
C SER A 278 16.24 -5.31 -3.96
N PRO A 279 17.19 -4.78 -4.74
CA PRO A 279 18.60 -4.81 -4.40
C PRO A 279 18.92 -3.76 -3.34
N ASN A 280 19.83 -4.09 -2.42
CA ASN A 280 20.46 -3.16 -1.49
C ASN A 280 21.97 -3.32 -1.66
N ILE A 281 22.69 -2.30 -2.12
CA ILE A 281 24.07 -2.36 -2.60
C ILE A 281 24.97 -1.62 -1.64
N VAL A 282 25.99 -2.30 -1.08
CA VAL A 282 26.95 -1.73 -0.12
C VAL A 282 28.36 -1.78 -0.72
N PHE A 283 28.92 -0.59 -0.98
CA PHE A 283 30.28 -0.43 -1.52
C PHE A 283 31.34 -0.38 -0.41
N ASN A 284 32.61 -0.64 -0.76
CA ASN A 284 33.75 -0.65 0.15
C ASN A 284 33.93 0.64 0.96
N ASP A 285 33.51 1.77 0.40
CA ASP A 285 33.62 3.10 0.99
C ASP A 285 32.37 3.54 1.76
N ALA A 286 31.40 2.63 1.97
CA ALA A 286 30.23 2.92 2.79
C ALA A 286 30.61 3.11 4.27
N LYS A 287 29.83 3.90 4.99
CA LYS A 287 29.88 3.96 6.44
C LYS A 287 29.23 2.70 7.01
N LEU A 288 30.03 1.72 7.39
CA LEU A 288 29.58 0.36 7.64
C LEU A 288 28.53 0.26 8.74
N ASP A 289 28.68 0.99 9.85
CA ASP A 289 27.69 0.96 10.95
C ASP A 289 26.31 1.47 10.48
N GLU A 290 26.29 2.61 9.75
CA GLU A 290 25.07 3.18 9.20
C GLU A 290 24.45 2.24 8.15
N ALA A 291 25.27 1.62 7.32
CA ALA A 291 24.83 0.71 6.26
C ALA A 291 24.24 -0.59 6.85
N VAL A 292 24.81 -1.14 7.91
CA VAL A 292 24.28 -2.32 8.63
C VAL A 292 22.89 -2.04 9.19
N GLU A 293 22.71 -0.91 9.89
CA GLU A 293 21.40 -0.54 10.44
C GLU A 293 20.38 -0.32 9.32
N SER A 294 20.76 0.34 8.24
CA SER A 294 19.89 0.57 7.08
C SER A 294 19.51 -0.73 6.36
N VAL A 295 20.44 -1.69 6.25
CA VAL A 295 20.17 -3.01 5.66
C VAL A 295 19.21 -3.80 6.54
N LEU A 296 19.43 -3.84 7.84
CA LEU A 296 18.56 -4.56 8.79
C LEU A 296 17.16 -3.96 8.79
N PHE A 297 17.06 -2.63 8.85
CA PHE A 297 15.78 -1.93 8.71
C PHE A 297 15.12 -2.22 7.36
N GLY A 298 15.89 -2.22 6.28
CA GLY A 298 15.43 -2.47 4.92
C GLY A 298 14.82 -3.85 4.70
N ILE A 299 15.18 -4.84 5.50
CA ILE A 299 14.65 -6.22 5.36
C ILE A 299 13.73 -6.64 6.51
N PHE A 300 13.99 -6.24 7.75
CA PHE A 300 13.25 -6.76 8.90
C PHE A 300 12.15 -5.84 9.39
N TYR A 301 12.07 -4.60 8.90
CA TYR A 301 10.92 -3.72 9.10
C TYR A 301 9.64 -4.44 8.71
N ASN A 302 8.58 -4.29 9.51
CA ASN A 302 7.29 -4.95 9.30
C ASN A 302 7.43 -6.47 9.04
N GLN A 303 8.26 -7.16 9.83
CA GLN A 303 8.61 -8.59 9.72
C GLN A 303 8.99 -9.06 8.29
N GLY A 304 9.54 -8.18 7.48
CA GLY A 304 9.90 -8.43 6.08
C GLY A 304 8.71 -8.45 5.11
N GLU A 305 7.51 -8.16 5.56
CA GLU A 305 6.28 -8.12 4.76
C GLU A 305 6.11 -6.78 4.05
N VAL A 306 7.16 -6.38 3.30
CA VAL A 306 7.24 -5.10 2.61
C VAL A 306 7.57 -5.33 1.14
N CYS A 307 6.73 -4.81 0.23
CA CYS A 307 6.91 -4.98 -1.22
C CYS A 307 8.25 -4.48 -1.74
N CYS A 308 8.80 -3.43 -1.13
CA CYS A 308 10.10 -2.86 -1.48
C CYS A 308 11.24 -3.28 -0.53
N ALA A 309 11.07 -4.34 0.29
CA ALA A 309 12.13 -4.83 1.17
C ALA A 309 13.43 -5.13 0.41
N GLY A 310 14.56 -4.72 0.98
CA GLY A 310 15.90 -4.94 0.42
C GLY A 310 16.35 -6.40 0.55
N THR A 311 15.63 -7.31 -0.08
CA THR A 311 15.76 -8.76 0.09
C THR A 311 16.99 -9.37 -0.56
N ARG A 312 17.64 -8.64 -1.50
CA ARG A 312 18.92 -9.00 -2.10
C ARG A 312 19.98 -8.00 -1.66
N LEU A 313 20.84 -8.40 -0.76
CA LEU A 313 21.98 -7.61 -0.32
C LEU A 313 23.21 -7.91 -1.18
N PHE A 314 23.69 -6.90 -1.89
CA PHE A 314 24.94 -6.97 -2.62
C PHE A 314 26.04 -6.28 -1.81
N VAL A 315 27.10 -7.00 -1.44
CA VAL A 315 28.23 -6.47 -0.65
C VAL A 315 29.49 -6.54 -1.48
N GLN A 316 30.21 -5.43 -1.60
CA GLN A 316 31.46 -5.39 -2.35
C GLN A 316 32.54 -6.22 -1.69
N GLU A 317 33.32 -6.98 -2.49
CA GLU A 317 34.23 -8.03 -2.00
C GLU A 317 35.22 -7.58 -0.93
N GLY A 318 35.71 -6.34 -1.00
CA GLY A 318 36.74 -5.82 -0.07
C GLY A 318 36.25 -5.64 1.38
N ILE A 319 34.94 -5.58 1.62
CA ILE A 319 34.35 -5.42 2.97
C ILE A 319 33.47 -6.61 3.35
N TYR A 320 33.36 -7.63 2.48
CA TYR A 320 32.35 -8.67 2.60
C TYR A 320 32.36 -9.36 3.97
N ASP A 321 33.51 -9.88 4.38
CA ASP A 321 33.60 -10.65 5.62
C ASP A 321 33.35 -9.79 6.87
N THR A 322 33.96 -8.58 6.91
CA THR A 322 33.75 -7.62 8.00
C THR A 322 32.29 -7.18 8.09
N PHE A 323 31.66 -6.88 6.94
CA PHE A 323 30.27 -6.46 6.91
C PHE A 323 29.32 -7.58 7.38
N LEU A 324 29.59 -8.84 6.99
CA LEU A 324 28.79 -9.99 7.45
C LEU A 324 28.91 -10.25 8.95
N GLU A 325 30.09 -10.08 9.54
CA GLU A 325 30.26 -10.19 10.99
C GLU A 325 29.44 -9.13 11.74
N MET A 326 29.49 -7.87 11.29
CA MET A 326 28.70 -6.78 11.85
C MET A 326 27.20 -7.03 11.68
N LEU A 327 26.77 -7.41 10.48
CA LEU A 327 25.39 -7.71 10.15
C LEU A 327 24.82 -8.84 11.01
N LYS A 328 25.57 -9.94 11.17
CA LYS A 328 25.20 -11.08 12.02
C LYS A 328 25.03 -10.65 13.48
N LYS A 329 26.01 -9.91 14.01
CA LYS A 329 25.99 -9.43 15.40
C LYS A 329 24.71 -8.62 15.65
N ARG A 330 24.43 -7.65 14.79
CA ARG A 330 23.25 -6.78 14.95
C ARG A 330 21.92 -7.51 14.70
N ALA A 331 21.86 -8.44 13.74
CA ALA A 331 20.68 -9.24 13.49
C ALA A 331 20.29 -10.12 14.70
N LEU A 332 21.27 -10.64 15.45
CA LEU A 332 21.03 -11.42 16.68
C LEU A 332 20.51 -10.58 17.85
N GLU A 333 20.66 -9.26 17.81
CA GLU A 333 20.11 -8.33 18.80
C GLU A 333 18.65 -7.97 18.55
N LEU A 334 18.10 -8.28 17.36
CA LEU A 334 16.70 -8.03 17.04
C LEU A 334 15.79 -8.95 17.87
N LYS A 335 14.89 -8.34 18.61
CA LYS A 335 13.89 -9.06 19.41
C LYS A 335 12.64 -9.29 18.59
N VAL A 336 12.21 -10.53 18.49
CA VAL A 336 10.97 -10.96 17.84
C VAL A 336 10.02 -11.50 18.91
N GLY A 337 8.79 -11.02 18.94
CA GLY A 337 7.84 -11.46 19.97
C GLY A 337 6.52 -10.69 19.96
N ASP A 338 5.89 -10.59 21.13
CA ASP A 338 4.61 -9.92 21.30
C ASP A 338 4.68 -8.50 20.74
N PRO A 339 3.87 -8.17 19.71
CA PRO A 339 3.92 -6.86 19.05
C PRO A 339 3.51 -5.68 19.95
N PHE A 340 2.90 -5.94 21.10
CA PHE A 340 2.58 -4.93 22.11
C PHE A 340 3.72 -4.69 23.12
N ASP A 341 4.75 -5.51 23.15
CA ASP A 341 5.98 -5.25 23.93
C ASP A 341 6.80 -4.14 23.25
N PRO A 342 7.05 -2.99 23.93
CA PRO A 342 7.78 -1.87 23.33
C PRO A 342 9.25 -2.17 23.02
N THR A 343 9.79 -3.29 23.48
CA THR A 343 11.19 -3.71 23.22
C THR A 343 11.35 -4.57 21.97
N VAL A 344 10.24 -4.97 21.36
CA VAL A 344 10.24 -5.86 20.19
C VAL A 344 10.59 -5.09 18.92
N SER A 345 11.48 -5.67 18.12
CA SER A 345 11.89 -5.12 16.82
C SER A 345 10.86 -5.37 15.73
N TYR A 346 10.23 -6.55 15.73
CA TYR A 346 9.09 -6.88 14.87
C TYR A 346 8.27 -8.05 15.45
N GLY A 347 7.02 -8.19 14.96
CA GLY A 347 6.05 -9.14 15.47
C GLY A 347 5.93 -10.41 14.63
N ALA A 348 4.69 -10.93 14.52
CA ALA A 348 4.36 -12.17 13.81
C ALA A 348 4.07 -11.91 12.31
N GLN A 349 4.27 -12.93 11.46
CA GLN A 349 3.76 -12.94 10.09
C GLN A 349 2.24 -12.83 10.11
N THR A 350 1.66 -12.05 9.21
CA THR A 350 0.24 -11.65 9.30
C THR A 350 -0.77 -12.81 9.29
N ASN A 351 -0.45 -13.94 8.68
CA ASN A 351 -1.34 -15.09 8.66
C ASN A 351 -0.59 -16.40 8.44
N LYS A 352 -1.29 -17.52 8.71
CA LYS A 352 -0.71 -18.85 8.60
C LYS A 352 -0.21 -19.20 7.20
N LEU A 353 -0.93 -18.80 6.16
CA LEU A 353 -0.54 -19.10 4.77
C LEU A 353 0.81 -18.45 4.44
N GLN A 354 0.99 -17.18 4.83
CA GLN A 354 2.24 -16.46 4.63
C GLN A 354 3.36 -17.03 5.49
N PHE A 355 3.07 -17.36 6.75
CA PHE A 355 4.02 -18.00 7.65
C PHE A 355 4.55 -19.32 7.07
N ASP A 356 3.67 -20.23 6.64
CA ASP A 356 4.05 -21.50 6.05
C ASP A 356 4.89 -21.30 4.78
N LYS A 357 4.48 -20.38 3.89
CA LYS A 357 5.22 -20.01 2.69
C LYS A 357 6.65 -19.56 3.00
N VAL A 358 6.83 -18.70 4.01
CA VAL A 358 8.17 -18.22 4.40
C VAL A 358 9.04 -19.37 4.89
N LEU A 359 8.49 -20.28 5.70
CA LEU A 359 9.21 -21.45 6.19
C LEU A 359 9.61 -22.42 5.05
N GLU A 360 8.75 -22.59 4.03
CA GLU A 360 9.08 -23.36 2.84
C GLU A 360 10.26 -22.75 2.07
N TYR A 361 10.28 -21.42 1.88
CA TYR A 361 11.42 -20.73 1.28
C TYR A 361 12.68 -20.81 2.12
N ILE A 362 12.57 -20.75 3.45
CA ILE A 362 13.70 -20.96 4.35
C ILE A 362 14.27 -22.39 4.19
N ALA A 363 13.40 -23.39 4.10
CA ALA A 363 13.80 -24.77 3.86
C ALA A 363 14.50 -24.95 2.50
N GLN A 364 14.06 -24.22 1.47
CA GLN A 364 14.70 -24.19 0.18
C GLN A 364 16.06 -23.46 0.24
N GLY A 365 16.14 -22.30 0.90
CA GLY A 365 17.37 -21.53 1.07
C GLY A 365 18.49 -22.30 1.78
N LYS A 366 18.12 -23.17 2.73
CA LYS A 366 19.09 -24.08 3.40
C LYS A 366 19.77 -25.08 2.45
N LYS A 367 19.18 -25.33 1.26
CA LYS A 367 19.76 -26.17 0.22
C LYS A 367 20.57 -25.36 -0.81
N GLU A 368 20.28 -24.06 -0.92
CA GLU A 368 20.82 -23.17 -1.96
C GLU A 368 21.96 -22.26 -1.46
N GLY A 369 22.15 -22.16 -0.12
CA GLY A 369 23.17 -21.32 0.48
C GLY A 369 23.49 -21.72 1.91
N LYS A 370 24.31 -20.92 2.57
CA LYS A 370 24.64 -21.10 4.00
C LYS A 370 23.79 -20.17 4.86
N VAL A 371 23.28 -20.70 5.97
CA VAL A 371 22.60 -19.89 7.00
C VAL A 371 23.66 -19.14 7.82
N LEU A 372 23.64 -17.82 7.75
CA LEU A 372 24.46 -16.96 8.59
C LEU A 372 23.83 -16.80 9.99
N THR A 373 22.50 -16.63 10.05
CA THR A 373 21.68 -16.55 11.26
C THR A 373 20.22 -16.89 10.97
N GLY A 374 19.47 -17.28 12.00
CA GLY A 374 18.04 -17.57 11.90
C GLY A 374 17.73 -18.91 11.23
N GLY A 375 16.61 -18.95 10.54
CA GLY A 375 16.19 -20.10 9.74
C GLY A 375 15.14 -20.98 10.39
N SER A 376 14.46 -20.51 11.45
CA SER A 376 13.49 -21.31 12.20
C SER A 376 12.28 -20.48 12.66
N ARG A 377 11.21 -21.18 13.00
CA ARG A 377 10.09 -20.63 13.77
C ARG A 377 10.56 -20.31 15.20
N ILE A 378 9.97 -19.28 15.80
CA ILE A 378 10.12 -18.94 17.22
C ILE A 378 8.88 -19.40 17.98
N GLY A 379 9.06 -20.18 19.04
CA GLY A 379 7.98 -20.65 19.89
C GLY A 379 7.02 -21.64 19.23
N GLU A 380 5.98 -22.02 19.98
CA GLU A 380 4.96 -22.97 19.53
C GLU A 380 3.65 -22.30 19.12
N LYS A 381 3.40 -21.08 19.58
CA LYS A 381 2.20 -20.27 19.31
C LYS A 381 2.58 -18.92 18.69
N GLY A 382 1.73 -18.41 17.81
CA GLY A 382 1.99 -17.24 16.99
C GLY A 382 2.87 -17.53 15.77
N PHE A 383 2.77 -16.68 14.75
CA PHE A 383 3.46 -16.88 13.47
C PHE A 383 4.83 -16.18 13.44
N TYR A 384 5.65 -16.42 14.45
CA TYR A 384 6.96 -15.79 14.61
C TYR A 384 8.06 -16.55 13.87
N ILE A 385 8.91 -15.80 13.13
CA ILE A 385 10.04 -16.34 12.38
C ILE A 385 11.30 -15.55 12.74
N GLU A 386 12.42 -16.26 12.91
CA GLU A 386 13.72 -15.65 13.18
C GLU A 386 14.20 -14.77 12.02
N PRO A 387 14.93 -13.65 12.29
CA PRO A 387 15.64 -12.90 11.26
C PRO A 387 16.61 -13.84 10.55
N THR A 388 16.34 -14.14 9.27
CA THR A 388 17.05 -15.16 8.51
C THR A 388 17.93 -14.54 7.45
N ILE A 389 19.22 -14.87 7.45
CA ILE A 389 20.20 -14.38 6.49
C ILE A 389 20.91 -15.56 5.84
N PHE A 390 20.86 -15.64 4.51
CA PHE A 390 21.60 -16.60 3.69
C PHE A 390 22.81 -15.94 3.05
N THR A 391 23.95 -16.62 3.08
CA THR A 391 25.21 -16.28 2.38
C THR A 391 25.60 -17.38 1.42
N ASP A 392 26.58 -17.09 0.57
CA ASP A 392 27.04 -18.03 -0.49
C ASP A 392 25.87 -18.50 -1.39
N VAL A 393 24.89 -17.62 -1.61
CA VAL A 393 23.72 -17.90 -2.46
C VAL A 393 24.08 -17.62 -3.90
N ASP A 394 23.76 -18.58 -4.79
CA ASP A 394 23.81 -18.32 -6.24
C ASP A 394 22.74 -17.29 -6.59
N ARG A 395 23.09 -16.32 -7.45
CA ARG A 395 22.17 -15.26 -7.87
C ARG A 395 20.93 -15.75 -8.61
N ASN A 396 20.94 -16.96 -9.15
CA ASN A 396 19.81 -17.61 -9.79
C ASN A 396 19.02 -18.53 -8.84
N ALA A 397 19.45 -18.67 -7.58
CA ALA A 397 18.75 -19.44 -6.57
C ALA A 397 17.33 -18.91 -6.36
N VAL A 398 16.40 -19.77 -5.98
CA VAL A 398 15.01 -19.42 -5.70
C VAL A 398 14.92 -18.31 -4.67
N VAL A 399 15.71 -18.42 -3.57
CA VAL A 399 15.72 -17.39 -2.52
C VAL A 399 16.32 -16.04 -2.93
N ALA A 400 17.04 -15.98 -4.07
CA ALA A 400 17.59 -14.75 -4.65
C ALA A 400 16.72 -14.16 -5.77
N THR A 401 15.79 -14.93 -6.35
CA THR A 401 14.99 -14.53 -7.52
C THR A 401 13.52 -14.32 -7.20
N GLU A 402 12.93 -15.14 -6.33
CA GLU A 402 11.50 -15.09 -6.00
C GLU A 402 11.20 -14.23 -4.77
N GLU A 403 10.03 -13.60 -4.75
CA GLU A 403 9.53 -12.81 -3.63
C GLU A 403 9.06 -13.70 -2.48
N ILE A 404 9.80 -13.72 -1.38
CA ILE A 404 9.48 -14.49 -0.16
C ILE A 404 8.41 -13.77 0.66
N PHE A 405 8.54 -12.44 0.81
CA PHE A 405 7.67 -11.57 1.57
C PHE A 405 7.67 -11.86 3.07
N GLY A 406 8.87 -12.02 3.64
CA GLY A 406 9.12 -12.34 5.04
C GLY A 406 10.56 -11.99 5.44
N PRO A 407 10.98 -12.27 6.69
CA PRO A 407 12.25 -11.82 7.24
C PRO A 407 13.46 -12.65 6.74
N VAL A 408 13.64 -12.67 5.43
CA VAL A 408 14.66 -13.49 4.75
C VAL A 408 15.51 -12.65 3.80
N LEU A 409 16.81 -12.58 4.06
CA LEU A 409 17.81 -11.84 3.29
C LEU A 409 18.74 -12.81 2.57
N SER A 410 18.98 -12.56 1.28
CA SER A 410 20.01 -13.25 0.48
C SER A 410 21.19 -12.32 0.21
N VAL A 411 22.40 -12.73 0.61
CA VAL A 411 23.62 -11.93 0.45
C VAL A 411 24.47 -12.47 -0.69
N ILE A 412 24.86 -11.57 -1.58
CA ILE A 412 25.63 -11.85 -2.78
C ILE A 412 26.84 -10.92 -2.85
N LYS A 413 28.00 -11.46 -3.16
CA LYS A 413 29.25 -10.71 -3.33
C LYS A 413 29.32 -10.10 -4.73
N PHE A 414 29.89 -8.88 -4.85
CA PHE A 414 30.17 -8.25 -6.14
C PHE A 414 31.55 -7.54 -6.13
N LYS A 415 32.10 -7.27 -7.31
CA LYS A 415 33.41 -6.67 -7.50
C LYS A 415 33.36 -5.17 -7.70
N ASP A 416 32.59 -4.69 -8.64
CA ASP A 416 32.51 -3.30 -9.04
C ASP A 416 31.08 -2.85 -9.33
N ALA A 417 30.89 -1.56 -9.62
CA ALA A 417 29.57 -0.98 -9.81
C ALA A 417 28.81 -1.56 -11.00
N ASP A 418 29.52 -1.91 -12.07
CA ASP A 418 28.90 -2.47 -13.28
C ASP A 418 28.37 -3.88 -13.02
N GLU A 419 29.11 -4.69 -12.27
CA GLU A 419 28.65 -6.01 -11.84
C GLU A 419 27.45 -5.91 -10.88
N ALA A 420 27.49 -4.99 -9.90
CA ALA A 420 26.36 -4.74 -8.99
C ALA A 420 25.10 -4.32 -9.76
N LEU A 421 25.22 -3.41 -10.72
CA LEU A 421 24.12 -2.96 -11.57
C LEU A 421 23.57 -4.09 -12.45
N LYS A 422 24.45 -4.91 -13.02
CA LYS A 422 24.05 -6.08 -13.79
C LYS A 422 23.19 -7.00 -12.93
N PHE A 423 23.66 -7.40 -11.75
CA PHE A 423 22.94 -8.28 -10.85
C PHE A 423 21.63 -7.66 -10.34
N ALA A 424 21.64 -6.36 -10.02
CA ALA A 424 20.44 -5.63 -9.62
C ALA A 424 19.35 -5.67 -10.69
N ASN A 425 19.74 -5.48 -11.94
CA ASN A 425 18.83 -5.37 -13.09
C ASN A 425 18.39 -6.71 -13.70
N GLU A 426 19.02 -7.83 -13.38
CA GLU A 426 18.63 -9.17 -13.86
C GLU A 426 17.26 -9.62 -13.33
N SER A 427 16.79 -9.06 -12.21
CA SER A 427 15.46 -9.38 -11.66
C SER A 427 14.33 -8.95 -12.61
N ASP A 428 13.26 -9.75 -12.66
CA ASP A 428 12.01 -9.40 -13.34
C ASP A 428 11.26 -8.26 -12.64
N TYR A 429 11.62 -7.93 -11.40
CA TYR A 429 11.08 -6.84 -10.60
C TYR A 429 11.88 -5.56 -10.75
N GLY A 430 11.29 -4.45 -10.30
CA GLY A 430 11.95 -3.15 -10.28
C GLY A 430 11.19 -2.14 -9.43
N LEU A 431 10.87 -2.50 -8.15
CA LEU A 431 10.12 -1.61 -7.27
C LEU A 431 11.02 -0.58 -6.60
N ALA A 432 12.04 -1.03 -5.87
CA ALA A 432 12.97 -0.15 -5.19
C ALA A 432 14.41 -0.65 -5.27
N ALA A 433 15.35 0.20 -4.86
CA ALA A 433 16.77 -0.12 -4.69
C ALA A 433 17.37 0.74 -3.58
N GLY A 434 18.36 0.21 -2.85
CA GLY A 434 19.21 0.95 -1.94
C GLY A 434 20.67 0.95 -2.40
N VAL A 435 21.39 2.02 -2.10
CA VAL A 435 22.83 2.10 -2.34
C VAL A 435 23.53 2.82 -1.20
N HIS A 436 24.62 2.24 -0.69
CA HIS A 436 25.43 2.75 0.42
C HIS A 436 26.86 3.01 -0.06
N THR A 437 27.28 4.26 -0.08
CA THR A 437 28.60 4.72 -0.49
C THR A 437 28.82 6.17 -0.02
N THR A 438 30.06 6.54 0.26
CA THR A 438 30.42 7.96 0.52
C THR A 438 30.78 8.71 -0.79
N ASN A 439 30.94 8.00 -1.90
CA ASN A 439 31.24 8.59 -3.20
C ASN A 439 29.95 8.97 -3.93
N ILE A 440 29.70 10.28 -4.07
CA ILE A 440 28.47 10.80 -4.70
C ILE A 440 28.36 10.42 -6.19
N GLU A 441 29.47 10.37 -6.92
CA GLU A 441 29.45 10.00 -8.34
C GLU A 441 29.01 8.56 -8.52
N LYS A 442 29.52 7.65 -7.66
CA LYS A 442 29.12 6.24 -7.64
C LYS A 442 27.65 6.08 -7.26
N ALA A 443 27.17 6.82 -6.24
CA ALA A 443 25.78 6.82 -5.83
C ALA A 443 24.85 7.24 -6.98
N LEU A 444 25.16 8.33 -7.65
CA LEU A 444 24.39 8.85 -8.78
C LEU A 444 24.46 7.91 -9.99
N TYR A 445 25.63 7.32 -10.26
CA TYR A 445 25.77 6.33 -11.32
C TYR A 445 24.83 5.14 -11.13
N VAL A 446 24.81 4.58 -9.92
CA VAL A 446 23.87 3.47 -9.59
C VAL A 446 22.42 3.94 -9.71
N ALA A 447 22.08 5.09 -9.14
CA ALA A 447 20.70 5.60 -9.15
C ALA A 447 20.17 5.85 -10.57
N GLN A 448 21.02 6.29 -11.51
CA GLN A 448 20.64 6.52 -12.91
C GLN A 448 20.46 5.23 -13.73
N HIS A 449 21.16 4.16 -13.37
CA HIS A 449 21.22 2.97 -14.20
C HIS A 449 20.45 1.77 -13.66
N VAL A 450 20.10 1.76 -12.34
CA VAL A 450 19.25 0.74 -11.77
C VAL A 450 17.81 0.89 -12.25
N LYS A 451 17.17 -0.22 -12.64
CA LYS A 451 15.80 -0.24 -13.17
C LYS A 451 14.80 -0.43 -12.04
N SER A 452 14.63 0.61 -11.23
CA SER A 452 13.73 0.66 -10.07
C SER A 452 12.97 1.97 -10.02
N GLY A 453 11.73 1.93 -9.52
CA GLY A 453 10.90 3.14 -9.42
C GLY A 453 11.31 4.07 -8.30
N THR A 454 11.93 3.54 -7.24
CA THR A 454 12.46 4.30 -6.10
C THR A 454 13.90 3.88 -5.84
N VAL A 455 14.79 4.86 -5.60
CA VAL A 455 16.18 4.60 -5.21
C VAL A 455 16.53 5.42 -3.98
N TRP A 456 17.00 4.75 -2.94
CA TRP A 456 17.50 5.37 -1.72
C TRP A 456 19.02 5.35 -1.66
N ILE A 457 19.62 6.49 -1.29
CA ILE A 457 21.07 6.64 -1.13
C ILE A 457 21.37 6.83 0.36
N ASN A 458 22.17 5.94 0.95
CA ASN A 458 22.57 5.93 2.35
C ASN A 458 21.39 5.91 3.36
N THR A 459 20.25 5.39 2.93
CA THR A 459 19.03 5.18 3.72
C THR A 459 18.20 4.07 3.07
N TYR A 460 17.15 3.60 3.77
CA TYR A 460 16.16 2.68 3.24
C TYR A 460 14.78 2.97 3.84
N HIS A 461 13.69 2.66 3.12
CA HIS A 461 12.30 2.92 3.54
C HIS A 461 11.97 4.38 3.90
N ALA A 462 12.75 5.35 3.44
CA ALA A 462 12.45 6.76 3.62
C ALA A 462 11.26 7.16 2.73
N MET A 463 10.04 6.87 3.20
CA MET A 463 8.79 7.12 2.48
C MET A 463 8.24 8.50 2.84
N HIS A 464 7.67 9.19 1.85
CA HIS A 464 7.03 10.48 2.05
C HIS A 464 5.87 10.69 1.07
N PRO A 465 4.71 11.24 1.48
CA PRO A 465 3.57 11.44 0.59
C PRO A 465 3.85 12.31 -0.64
N GLN A 466 4.88 13.15 -0.59
CA GLN A 466 5.28 14.03 -1.71
C GLN A 466 6.09 13.32 -2.79
N LEU A 467 6.63 12.14 -2.52
CA LEU A 467 7.46 11.41 -3.48
C LEU A 467 6.66 10.27 -4.11
N PRO A 468 6.67 10.15 -5.45
CA PRO A 468 5.96 9.07 -6.10
C PRO A 468 6.58 7.72 -5.75
N PHE A 469 5.73 6.71 -5.59
CA PHE A 469 6.11 5.34 -5.34
C PHE A 469 5.51 4.42 -6.39
N GLY A 470 6.26 3.44 -6.88
CA GLY A 470 5.78 2.45 -7.84
C GLY A 470 6.89 1.81 -8.64
N GLY A 471 6.56 0.69 -9.28
CA GLY A 471 7.53 -0.20 -9.88
C GLY A 471 7.76 -0.04 -11.38
N TYR A 472 8.89 -0.60 -11.80
CA TYR A 472 9.20 -0.97 -13.19
C TYR A 472 8.90 -2.46 -13.38
N LYS A 473 8.88 -2.93 -14.61
CA LYS A 473 8.77 -4.36 -14.98
C LYS A 473 7.56 -5.04 -14.32
N LEU A 474 7.74 -6.22 -13.70
CA LEU A 474 6.67 -6.96 -13.03
C LEU A 474 6.24 -6.37 -11.67
N SER A 475 6.89 -5.32 -11.21
CA SER A 475 6.47 -4.61 -9.99
C SER A 475 5.27 -3.68 -10.20
N GLY A 476 4.80 -3.52 -11.43
CA GLY A 476 3.52 -2.88 -11.70
C GLY A 476 3.55 -1.75 -12.69
N ASN A 477 2.44 -1.01 -12.74
CA ASN A 477 2.25 0.16 -13.58
C ASN A 477 1.49 1.26 -12.82
N GLY A 478 1.68 2.50 -13.22
CA GLY A 478 1.19 3.66 -12.48
C GLY A 478 2.14 4.06 -11.35
N ARG A 479 1.71 5.02 -10.55
CA ARG A 479 2.41 5.45 -9.34
C ARG A 479 1.39 5.69 -8.23
N GLU A 480 1.80 5.45 -7.02
CA GLU A 480 1.15 5.88 -5.79
C GLU A 480 1.93 7.07 -5.23
N LEU A 481 1.31 7.86 -4.36
CA LEU A 481 1.90 9.05 -3.77
C LEU A 481 2.37 10.10 -4.82
N GLY A 482 2.98 11.18 -4.34
CA GLY A 482 3.38 12.30 -5.20
C GLY A 482 2.19 12.95 -5.91
N GLU A 483 2.52 13.84 -6.85
CA GLU A 483 1.57 14.42 -7.79
C GLU A 483 1.11 13.39 -8.84
N GLU A 484 1.98 12.48 -9.20
CA GLU A 484 1.83 11.54 -10.31
C GLU A 484 0.61 10.63 -10.15
N VAL A 485 0.25 10.27 -8.92
CA VAL A 485 -0.93 9.43 -8.65
C VAL A 485 -2.23 10.08 -9.11
N LEU A 486 -2.32 11.41 -9.10
CA LEU A 486 -3.53 12.13 -9.54
C LEU A 486 -3.87 11.84 -11.01
N ASN A 487 -2.87 11.58 -11.85
CA ASN A 487 -3.08 11.19 -13.24
C ASN A 487 -3.83 9.85 -13.38
N ASN A 488 -3.76 9.00 -12.36
CA ASN A 488 -4.46 7.72 -12.33
C ASN A 488 -5.95 7.85 -12.02
N TYR A 489 -6.38 9.01 -11.49
CA TYR A 489 -7.75 9.29 -11.05
C TYR A 489 -8.44 10.38 -11.85
N LEU A 490 -7.83 10.83 -12.96
CA LEU A 490 -8.33 11.91 -13.79
C LEU A 490 -8.41 11.47 -15.25
N GLU A 491 -9.44 12.00 -15.96
CA GLU A 491 -9.55 11.99 -17.40
C GLU A 491 -9.06 13.32 -17.97
N THR A 492 -8.50 13.25 -19.17
CA THR A 492 -8.07 14.43 -19.91
C THR A 492 -9.03 14.68 -21.07
N LYS A 493 -9.70 15.84 -21.07
CA LYS A 493 -10.62 16.26 -22.12
C LYS A 493 -10.08 17.48 -22.85
N ALA A 494 -9.94 17.39 -24.17
CA ALA A 494 -9.64 18.53 -25.02
C ALA A 494 -10.96 19.19 -25.48
N VAL A 495 -11.04 20.51 -25.32
CA VAL A 495 -12.19 21.30 -25.79
C VAL A 495 -11.69 22.35 -26.77
N ARG A 496 -12.31 22.40 -27.94
CA ARG A 496 -12.02 23.39 -28.98
C ARG A 496 -13.30 24.20 -29.29
N ILE A 497 -13.19 25.53 -29.20
CA ILE A 497 -14.27 26.47 -29.49
C ILE A 497 -13.88 27.23 -30.74
N ALA A 498 -14.64 27.13 -31.81
CA ALA A 498 -14.45 27.86 -33.06
C ALA A 498 -15.23 29.20 -33.09
N GLY A 499 -14.76 30.15 -33.86
CA GLY A 499 -15.45 31.45 -34.07
C GLY A 499 -15.32 32.42 -32.90
N ILE A 500 -14.38 32.19 -31.97
CA ILE A 500 -14.01 33.13 -30.91
C ILE A 500 -12.66 33.72 -31.28
N SER A 501 -12.62 35.02 -31.59
CA SER A 501 -11.36 35.74 -31.67
C SER A 501 -10.76 35.84 -30.27
N THR A 502 -9.61 35.24 -30.07
CA THR A 502 -8.93 35.22 -28.75
C THR A 502 -8.32 36.59 -28.39
N GLY A 503 -8.40 37.56 -29.31
CA GLY A 503 -7.79 38.88 -29.11
C GLY A 503 -6.28 38.89 -29.06
N LEU A 504 -5.66 37.75 -29.30
CA LEU A 504 -4.18 37.58 -29.28
C LEU A 504 -3.53 37.94 -30.61
N GLY A 505 -4.33 38.28 -31.65
CA GLY A 505 -3.81 38.90 -32.86
C GLY A 505 -3.17 40.25 -32.53
N ALA A 506 -1.97 40.53 -33.06
CA ALA A 506 -1.30 41.82 -32.88
C ALA A 506 -2.30 42.92 -33.17
N PRO A 507 -2.42 43.97 -32.32
CA PRO A 507 -3.30 45.10 -32.62
C PRO A 507 -2.89 45.64 -33.99
N LYS A 508 -3.89 45.72 -34.92
CA LYS A 508 -3.65 46.44 -36.17
C LYS A 508 -3.40 47.88 -35.77
N LEU A 509 -2.12 48.25 -35.76
CA LEU A 509 -1.71 49.63 -35.66
C LEU A 509 -2.21 50.32 -36.97
N ASN A 510 -3.31 51.03 -36.89
CA ASN A 510 -3.76 51.92 -37.95
C ASN A 510 -2.86 53.15 -37.98
#